data_7024945d94d516db9509a33079d67f4b
#
_entry.id   7024945d94d516db9509a33079d67f4b
#
_cell.length_a   1.000
_cell.length_b   1.000
_cell.length_c   1.000
_cell.angle_alpha   90.00
_cell.angle_beta   90.00
_cell.angle_gamma   90.00
#
_symmetry.space_group_name_H-M   'P 1'
#
loop_
_entity.id
_entity.type
_entity.pdbx_description
1 polymer ?
#
loop_
_entity_poly.entity_id
_entity_poly.type
_entity_poly.pdbx_seq_one_letter_code
_entity_poly.pdbx_strand_id
1 'polypeptide(L)'
;MPASKIYIGTSGWLYKHWIGKFYPEKSNSKQQWDFYTRHFDTIEINNSFYKLPPLSVFEGWYANSPKKFLFAVKANRFITHMRKLTQPQEPITRLFGSIVALKEKLGPILFQFI
;
A
#
# COMPACT_ATOMS: atom_id res chain seq x y z
N MET A 1 -25.45 14.77 -3.75
CA MET A 1 -24.31 13.90 -4.04
C MET A 1 -23.03 14.59 -3.64
N PRO A 2 -22.19 13.97 -2.81
CA PRO A 2 -20.90 14.54 -2.57
C PRO A 2 -20.08 14.56 -3.88
N ALA A 3 -19.24 15.59 -4.03
CA ALA A 3 -18.32 15.63 -5.16
C ALA A 3 -17.36 14.44 -5.09
N SER A 4 -16.99 13.89 -6.24
CA SER A 4 -15.98 12.84 -6.31
C SER A 4 -14.65 13.38 -5.83
N LYS A 5 -13.96 12.63 -4.98
CA LYS A 5 -12.65 12.99 -4.51
C LYS A 5 -11.58 12.32 -5.37
N ILE A 6 -10.58 13.09 -5.77
CA ILE A 6 -9.42 12.57 -6.51
C ILE A 6 -8.29 12.34 -5.51
N TYR A 7 -7.72 11.14 -5.55
CA TYR A 7 -6.56 10.77 -4.74
C TYR A 7 -5.34 10.65 -5.65
N ILE A 8 -4.27 11.37 -5.32
CA ILE A 8 -3.02 11.32 -6.05
C ILE A 8 -1.92 10.88 -5.08
N GLY A 9 -1.17 9.88 -5.46
CA GLY A 9 -0.09 9.34 -4.66
C GLY A 9 0.91 8.62 -5.54
N THR A 10 1.75 7.82 -4.92
CA THR A 10 2.82 7.10 -5.62
C THR A 10 2.74 5.60 -5.35
N SER A 11 3.41 4.83 -6.17
CA SER A 11 3.62 3.41 -5.95
C SER A 11 4.87 3.24 -5.08
N GLY A 12 4.66 2.94 -3.79
CA GLY A 12 5.73 2.88 -2.82
C GLY A 12 6.19 4.27 -2.35
N TRP A 13 7.02 4.29 -1.30
CA TRP A 13 7.52 5.55 -0.72
C TRP A 13 8.97 5.48 -0.24
N LEU A 14 9.58 4.31 -0.15
CA LEU A 14 10.96 4.14 0.34
C LEU A 14 11.92 4.03 -0.83
N TYR A 15 12.35 5.18 -1.33
CA TYR A 15 13.29 5.25 -2.44
C TYR A 15 14.47 6.13 -2.05
N LYS A 16 15.67 5.55 -2.08
CA LYS A 16 16.90 6.24 -1.70
C LYS A 16 17.12 7.53 -2.51
N HIS A 17 16.78 7.48 -3.80
CA HIS A 17 16.99 8.64 -4.67
C HIS A 17 16.04 9.81 -4.38
N TRP A 18 15.04 9.61 -3.51
CA TRP A 18 14.17 10.70 -3.05
C TRP A 18 14.77 11.48 -1.89
N ILE A 19 15.77 10.91 -1.20
CA ILE A 19 16.42 11.59 -0.06
C ILE A 19 17.23 12.76 -0.59
N GLY A 20 17.02 13.94 0.01
CA GLY A 20 17.64 15.18 -0.44
C GLY A 20 16.93 15.85 -1.60
N LYS A 21 15.87 15.21 -2.14
CA LYS A 21 15.03 15.78 -3.21
C LYS A 21 13.62 16.01 -2.69
N PHE A 22 12.83 14.95 -2.61
CA PHE A 22 11.51 15.02 -1.99
C PHE A 22 11.61 14.93 -0.47
N TYR A 23 12.32 13.92 0.04
CA TYR A 23 12.53 13.76 1.48
C TYR A 23 13.69 14.62 1.97
N PRO A 24 13.61 15.11 3.24
CA PRO A 24 14.75 15.79 3.84
C PRO A 24 15.98 14.89 3.89
N GLU A 25 17.16 15.51 3.79
CA GLU A 25 18.41 14.78 3.96
C GLU A 25 18.48 14.17 5.37
N LYS A 26 19.14 13.02 5.49
CA LYS A 26 19.34 12.30 6.76
C LYS A 26 18.02 11.89 7.43
N SER A 27 16.92 11.75 6.65
CA SER A 27 15.67 11.24 7.19
C SER A 27 15.69 9.72 7.28
N ASN A 28 15.17 9.18 8.39
CA ASN A 28 14.96 7.74 8.54
C ASN A 28 13.59 7.32 7.96
N SER A 29 13.31 6.01 7.97
CA SER A 29 12.07 5.47 7.39
C SER A 29 10.81 6.07 8.01
N LYS A 30 10.81 6.24 9.34
CA LYS A 30 9.66 6.82 10.05
C LYS A 30 9.46 8.28 9.65
N GLN A 31 10.53 9.05 9.60
CA GLN A 31 10.48 10.45 9.18
C GLN A 31 10.01 10.60 7.74
N GLN A 32 10.45 9.69 6.86
CA GLN A 32 10.02 9.67 5.46
C GLN A 32 8.52 9.35 5.35
N TRP A 33 8.03 8.40 6.12
CA TRP A 33 6.61 8.08 6.16
C TRP A 33 5.78 9.26 6.64
N ASP A 34 6.18 9.89 7.74
CA ASP A 34 5.49 11.08 8.27
C ASP A 34 5.50 12.22 7.26
N PHE A 35 6.61 12.40 6.55
CA PHE A 35 6.72 13.41 5.49
C PHE A 35 5.81 13.09 4.32
N TYR A 36 5.81 11.84 3.86
CA TYR A 36 4.96 11.39 2.76
C TYR A 36 3.48 11.65 3.05
N THR A 37 3.01 11.25 4.21
CA THR A 37 1.60 11.37 4.57
C THR A 37 1.13 12.80 4.79
N ARG A 38 2.06 13.75 4.96
CA ARG A 38 1.72 15.17 4.98
C ARG A 38 1.53 15.76 3.58
N HIS A 39 2.06 15.10 2.56
CA HIS A 39 2.03 15.60 1.18
C HIS A 39 1.06 14.83 0.28
N PHE A 40 0.76 13.57 0.61
CA PHE A 40 -0.14 12.74 -0.17
C PHE A 40 -1.17 12.08 0.73
N ASP A 41 -2.38 11.91 0.19
CA ASP A 41 -3.50 11.30 0.91
C ASP A 41 -3.64 9.80 0.62
N THR A 42 -2.84 9.26 -0.27
CA THR A 42 -2.92 7.86 -0.68
C THR A 42 -1.56 7.33 -1.11
N ILE A 43 -1.44 6.03 -1.07
CA ILE A 43 -0.26 5.30 -1.55
C ILE A 43 -0.70 3.96 -2.13
N GLU A 44 0.03 3.46 -3.11
CA GLU A 44 -0.10 2.07 -3.54
C GLU A 44 0.97 1.25 -2.85
N ILE A 45 0.54 0.24 -2.10
CA ILE A 45 1.44 -0.73 -1.49
C ILE A 45 1.92 -1.67 -2.59
N ASN A 46 3.16 -1.50 -3.03
CA ASN A 46 3.71 -2.24 -4.15
C ASN A 46 4.51 -3.47 -3.72
N ASN A 47 5.15 -3.45 -2.56
CA ASN A 47 5.95 -4.59 -2.08
C ASN A 47 5.09 -5.84 -1.83
N SER A 48 3.79 -5.68 -1.61
CA SER A 48 2.85 -6.81 -1.50
C SER A 48 2.77 -7.64 -2.77
N PHE A 49 3.13 -7.07 -3.92
CA PHE A 49 3.21 -7.79 -5.19
C PHE A 49 4.25 -8.90 -5.14
N TYR A 50 5.39 -8.65 -4.50
CA TYR A 50 6.51 -9.60 -4.43
C TYR A 50 6.40 -10.54 -3.23
N LYS A 51 6.05 -10.01 -2.08
CA LYS A 51 5.86 -10.77 -0.86
C LYS A 51 4.78 -10.10 -0.02
N LEU A 52 3.73 -10.85 0.30
CA LEU A 52 2.64 -10.31 1.12
C LEU A 52 3.14 -10.05 2.54
N PRO A 53 3.08 -8.79 3.02
CA PRO A 53 3.42 -8.50 4.40
C PRO A 53 2.44 -9.19 5.36
N PRO A 54 2.89 -9.56 6.57
CA PRO A 54 1.99 -10.11 7.58
C PRO A 54 1.00 -9.08 8.10
N LEU A 55 -0.06 -9.58 8.74
CA LEU A 55 -1.12 -8.75 9.32
C LEU A 55 -0.58 -7.61 10.18
N SER A 56 0.43 -7.90 11.00
CA SER A 56 1.02 -6.92 11.92
C SER A 56 1.58 -5.69 11.21
N VAL A 57 2.11 -5.85 10.01
CA VAL A 57 2.65 -4.73 9.21
C VAL A 57 1.51 -3.82 8.76
N PHE A 58 0.41 -4.40 8.28
CA PHE A 58 -0.77 -3.62 7.89
C PHE A 58 -1.41 -2.92 9.08
N GLU A 59 -1.44 -3.58 10.24
CA GLU A 59 -1.90 -2.94 11.49
C GLU A 59 -1.06 -1.72 11.85
N GLY A 60 0.26 -1.83 11.68
CA GLY A 60 1.18 -0.72 11.90
C GLY A 60 0.92 0.44 10.95
N TRP A 61 0.73 0.16 9.68
CA TRP A 61 0.41 1.20 8.70
C TRP A 61 -0.92 1.90 9.01
N TYR A 62 -1.92 1.12 9.42
CA TYR A 62 -3.19 1.69 9.84
C TYR A 62 -3.02 2.65 11.03
N ALA A 63 -2.29 2.20 12.04
CA ALA A 63 -2.10 2.98 13.27
C ALA A 63 -1.27 4.24 13.05
N ASN A 64 -0.32 4.21 12.11
CA ASN A 64 0.65 5.28 11.89
C ASN A 64 0.35 6.13 10.66
N SER A 65 -0.88 6.12 10.18
CA SER A 65 -1.31 6.96 9.05
C SER A 65 -2.38 7.95 9.48
N PRO A 66 -2.53 9.08 8.76
CA PRO A 66 -3.59 10.03 9.04
C PRO A 66 -4.98 9.40 8.92
N LYS A 67 -5.95 9.97 9.61
CA LYS A 67 -7.31 9.43 9.69
C LYS A 67 -7.97 9.19 8.33
N LYS A 68 -7.74 10.08 7.37
CA LYS A 68 -8.36 10.02 6.03
C LYS A 68 -7.44 9.42 4.97
N PHE A 69 -6.32 8.85 5.38
CA PHE A 69 -5.37 8.25 4.44
C PHE A 69 -5.95 6.98 3.83
N LEU A 70 -5.71 6.77 2.53
CA LEU A 70 -6.23 5.62 1.79
C LEU A 70 -5.08 4.80 1.21
N PHE A 71 -5.15 3.49 1.42
CA PHE A 71 -4.16 2.54 0.90
C PHE A 71 -4.75 1.79 -0.29
N ALA A 72 -4.11 1.88 -1.45
CA ALA A 72 -4.32 0.95 -2.55
C ALA A 72 -3.32 -0.20 -2.39
N VAL A 73 -3.75 -1.42 -2.63
CA VAL A 73 -2.90 -2.60 -2.45
C VAL A 73 -2.76 -3.34 -3.77
N LYS A 74 -1.53 -3.58 -4.19
CA LYS A 74 -1.26 -4.40 -5.36
C LYS A 74 -1.25 -5.87 -4.96
N ALA A 75 -2.12 -6.65 -5.58
CA ALA A 75 -2.26 -8.07 -5.28
C ALA A 75 -0.96 -8.82 -5.58
N ASN A 76 -0.68 -9.84 -4.77
CA ASN A 76 0.56 -10.60 -4.85
C ASN A 76 0.69 -11.27 -6.22
N ARG A 77 1.90 -11.26 -6.79
CA ARG A 77 2.19 -11.86 -8.09
C ARG A 77 1.91 -13.36 -8.12
N PHE A 78 1.88 -14.02 -6.98
CA PHE A 78 1.52 -15.43 -6.89
C PHE A 78 0.11 -15.67 -7.44
N ILE A 79 -0.81 -14.72 -7.23
CA ILE A 79 -2.17 -14.81 -7.77
C ILE A 79 -2.18 -14.54 -9.27
N THR A 80 -1.55 -13.43 -9.72
CA THR A 80 -1.71 -12.92 -11.08
C THR A 80 -0.70 -13.47 -12.08
N HIS A 81 0.56 -13.68 -11.64
CA HIS A 81 1.66 -14.07 -12.52
C HIS A 81 1.98 -15.57 -12.44
N MET A 82 2.05 -16.11 -11.24
CA MET A 82 2.42 -17.51 -11.04
C MET A 82 1.22 -18.44 -11.20
N ARG A 83 0.06 -18.07 -10.66
CA ARG A 83 -1.16 -18.87 -10.76
C ARG A 83 -2.07 -18.45 -11.91
N LYS A 84 -1.95 -17.20 -12.40
CA LYS A 84 -2.79 -16.66 -13.47
C LYS A 84 -4.28 -16.89 -13.22
N LEU A 85 -4.69 -16.70 -11.96
CA LEU A 85 -6.04 -16.96 -11.47
C LEU A 85 -6.48 -18.43 -11.51
N THR A 86 -5.54 -19.36 -11.67
CA THR A 86 -5.85 -20.79 -11.43
C THR A 86 -5.77 -21.04 -9.93
N GLN A 87 -6.77 -21.75 -9.38
CA GLN A 87 -6.85 -22.04 -7.95
C GLN A 87 -6.60 -20.77 -7.08
N PRO A 88 -7.33 -19.66 -7.32
CA PRO A 88 -7.03 -18.38 -6.66
C PRO A 88 -7.52 -18.30 -5.23
N GLN A 89 -8.34 -19.25 -4.77
CA GLN A 89 -9.09 -19.13 -3.52
C GLN A 89 -8.21 -18.97 -2.29
N GLU A 90 -7.19 -19.82 -2.14
CA GLU A 90 -6.29 -19.75 -0.99
C GLU A 90 -5.41 -18.49 -1.01
N PRO A 91 -4.75 -18.13 -2.12
CA PRO A 91 -3.98 -16.90 -2.19
C PRO A 91 -4.82 -15.64 -1.95
N ILE A 92 -6.05 -15.61 -2.45
CA ILE A 92 -6.97 -14.48 -2.24
C ILE A 92 -7.38 -14.40 -0.78
N THR A 93 -7.72 -15.53 -0.16
CA THR A 93 -8.07 -15.59 1.26
C THR A 93 -6.90 -15.08 2.12
N ARG A 94 -5.69 -15.45 1.77
CA ARG A 94 -4.49 -15.00 2.48
C ARG A 94 -4.27 -13.49 2.33
N LEU A 95 -4.49 -12.97 1.11
CA LEU A 95 -4.41 -11.53 0.85
C LEU A 95 -5.41 -10.78 1.73
N PHE A 96 -6.69 -11.13 1.67
CA PHE A 96 -7.72 -10.44 2.45
C PHE A 96 -7.49 -10.60 3.95
N GLY A 97 -6.99 -11.75 4.39
CA GLY A 97 -6.66 -11.98 5.79
C GLY A 97 -5.63 -11.00 6.35
N SER A 98 -4.75 -10.47 5.51
CA SER A 98 -3.75 -9.48 5.90
C SER A 98 -4.25 -8.04 5.74
N ILE A 99 -4.80 -7.71 4.56
CA ILE A 99 -5.16 -6.31 4.25
C ILE A 99 -6.40 -5.82 4.98
N VAL A 100 -7.21 -6.72 5.54
CA VAL A 100 -8.38 -6.34 6.35
C VAL A 100 -8.00 -5.46 7.55
N ALA A 101 -6.75 -5.53 8.00
CA ALA A 101 -6.23 -4.68 9.06
C ALA A 101 -6.24 -3.19 8.70
N LEU A 102 -6.31 -2.86 7.42
CA LEU A 102 -6.42 -1.46 6.98
C LEU A 102 -7.83 -0.88 7.19
N LYS A 103 -8.82 -1.73 7.42
CA LYS A 103 -10.20 -1.32 7.76
C LYS A 103 -10.72 -0.29 6.74
N GLU A 104 -11.24 0.84 7.23
CA GLU A 104 -11.80 1.91 6.38
C GLU A 104 -10.74 2.64 5.55
N LYS A 105 -9.46 2.42 5.82
CA LYS A 105 -8.37 2.99 5.03
C LYS A 105 -8.02 2.12 3.82
N LEU A 106 -8.61 0.92 3.69
CA LEU A 106 -8.42 0.09 2.53
C LEU A 106 -9.17 0.68 1.33
N GLY A 107 -8.42 1.00 0.28
CA GLY A 107 -8.93 1.48 -0.99
C GLY A 107 -8.94 0.38 -2.05
N PRO A 108 -8.65 0.73 -3.31
CA PRO A 108 -8.64 -0.24 -4.39
C PRO A 108 -7.62 -1.34 -4.20
N ILE A 109 -7.93 -2.51 -4.71
CA ILE A 109 -6.99 -3.63 -4.81
C ILE A 109 -6.69 -3.80 -6.30
N LEU A 110 -5.41 -3.67 -6.66
CA LEU A 110 -4.98 -3.77 -8.06
C LEU A 110 -4.53 -5.18 -8.37
N PHE A 111 -5.19 -5.81 -9.34
CA PHE A 111 -4.76 -7.08 -9.92
C PHE A 111 -4.14 -6.78 -11.28
N GLN A 112 -2.82 -6.81 -11.36
CA GLN A 112 -2.13 -6.54 -12.61
C GLN A 112 -1.67 -7.86 -13.25
N PHE A 113 -2.15 -8.10 -14.46
CA PHE A 113 -1.82 -9.32 -15.22
C PHE A 113 -0.65 -9.07 -16.16
N ILE A 114 -0.03 -10.17 -16.59
CA ILE A 114 1.06 -10.13 -17.57
C ILE A 114 0.51 -9.68 -18.93
#